data_83cbea31a6e663b7a330f4b7d992cb20
#
_entry.id   83cbea31a6e663b7a330f4b7d992cb20
#
_cell.length_a   1.000
_cell.length_b   1.000
_cell.length_c   1.000
_cell.angle_alpha   90.00
_cell.angle_beta   90.00
_cell.angle_gamma   90.00
#
_symmetry.space_group_name_H-M   'P 1'
#
loop_
_entity.id
_entity.type
_entity.pdbx_description
1 polymer ?
#
loop_
_entity_poly.entity_id
_entity_poly.type
_entity_poly.pdbx_seq_one_letter_code
_entity_poly.pdbx_strand_id
1 'polypeptide(L)'
;MKDYLVPVVVEQTSRGERSFDIYSRLLKERIVFLGTPIDDAVGNLIMAQLLHLESEDPDKDINLYVNSPGGDITSLFAIYDTMQYIKPDVSTICMGQAASAAAVLVLAGTKGKRYALPHSRILLHQPHGGAQGQAVDIEIQAKEITRYRKLLEELIAEHTGQPLEKVSKDTDRDYILTADEAVEYGVVDEVITSRKIRPELATAAAGSS
;
A
#
# COMPACT_ATOMS: atom_id res chain seq x y z
N MET A 1 10.17 21.84 2.60
CA MET A 1 9.26 20.90 3.29
C MET A 1 8.44 21.70 4.29
N LYS A 2 7.11 21.57 4.30
CA LYS A 2 6.35 22.07 5.45
C LYS A 2 6.62 21.12 6.60
N ASP A 3 7.27 21.60 7.66
CA ASP A 3 7.48 20.84 8.87
C ASP A 3 6.11 20.61 9.53
N TYR A 4 5.54 19.42 9.32
CA TYR A 4 4.38 19.01 10.10
C TYR A 4 4.89 18.54 11.46
N LEU A 5 4.36 19.14 12.51
CA LEU A 5 4.58 18.68 13.88
C LEU A 5 3.98 17.26 14.00
N VAL A 6 4.84 16.26 14.17
CA VAL A 6 4.40 14.89 14.47
C VAL A 6 4.05 14.85 15.96
N PRO A 7 2.80 14.50 16.33
CA PRO A 7 2.39 14.42 17.73
C PRO A 7 3.18 13.35 18.48
N VAL A 8 3.45 13.63 19.74
CA VAL A 8 4.08 12.70 20.69
C VAL A 8 3.04 12.16 21.65
N VAL A 9 3.04 10.84 21.84
CA VAL A 9 2.19 10.13 22.79
C VAL A 9 3.06 9.65 23.96
N VAL A 10 2.61 9.88 25.20
CA VAL A 10 3.30 9.43 26.42
C VAL A 10 2.53 8.25 27.00
N GLU A 11 3.21 7.11 27.14
CA GLU A 11 2.68 5.92 27.80
C GLU A 11 3.25 5.80 29.21
N GLN A 12 2.38 5.55 30.19
CA GLN A 12 2.79 5.17 31.55
C GLN A 12 3.06 3.67 31.57
N THR A 13 4.27 3.29 31.97
CA THR A 13 4.67 1.89 32.14
C THR A 13 5.11 1.64 33.58
N SER A 14 5.19 0.37 33.98
CA SER A 14 5.73 -0.02 35.30
C SER A 14 7.20 0.43 35.49
N ARG A 15 7.89 0.83 34.44
CA ARG A 15 9.30 1.31 34.45
C ARG A 15 9.42 2.82 34.24
N GLY A 16 8.31 3.57 34.29
CA GLY A 16 8.23 5.01 34.05
C GLY A 16 7.55 5.40 32.76
N GLU A 17 7.60 6.68 32.45
CA GLU A 17 7.00 7.24 31.22
C GLU A 17 7.89 6.97 30.01
N ARG A 18 7.25 6.62 28.88
CA ARG A 18 7.90 6.49 27.58
C ARG A 18 7.17 7.35 26.56
N SER A 19 7.95 8.14 25.83
CA SER A 19 7.43 8.97 24.72
C SER A 19 7.66 8.29 23.39
N PHE A 20 6.63 8.31 22.53
CA PHE A 20 6.67 7.84 21.15
C PHE A 20 6.09 8.91 20.25
N ASP A 21 6.64 9.09 19.05
CA ASP A 21 5.87 9.76 18.01
C ASP A 21 4.67 8.89 17.60
N ILE A 22 3.67 9.50 16.96
CA ILE A 22 2.42 8.79 16.63
C ILE A 22 2.64 7.62 15.69
N TYR A 23 3.58 7.71 14.74
CA TYR A 23 3.86 6.62 13.80
C TYR A 23 4.56 5.45 14.48
N SER A 24 5.55 5.73 15.36
CA SER A 24 6.20 4.70 16.19
C SER A 24 5.19 4.02 17.13
N ARG A 25 4.20 4.77 17.64
CA ARG A 25 3.14 4.19 18.47
C ARG A 25 2.21 3.29 17.66
N LEU A 26 1.84 3.68 16.45
CA LEU A 26 1.03 2.85 15.54
C LEU A 26 1.80 1.59 15.11
N LEU A 27 3.11 1.70 14.87
CA LEU A 27 3.95 0.56 14.50
C LEU A 27 3.94 -0.54 15.57
N LYS A 28 3.89 -0.19 16.85
CA LYS A 28 3.73 -1.16 17.97
C LYS A 28 2.41 -1.95 17.86
N GLU A 29 1.39 -1.38 17.26
CA GLU A 29 0.12 -2.05 16.96
C GLU A 29 0.13 -2.73 15.57
N ARG A 30 1.32 -2.93 15.01
CA ARG A 30 1.53 -3.52 13.68
C ARG A 30 0.85 -2.75 12.54
N ILE A 31 0.74 -1.45 12.71
CA ILE A 31 0.17 -0.52 11.72
C ILE A 31 1.30 0.25 11.05
N VAL A 32 1.45 0.06 9.75
CA VAL A 32 2.32 0.83 8.86
C VAL A 32 1.45 1.84 8.12
N PHE A 33 1.87 3.11 8.10
CA PHE A 33 1.08 4.19 7.49
C PHE A 33 1.81 4.80 6.28
N LEU A 34 1.25 4.62 5.10
CA LEU A 34 1.70 5.22 3.84
C LEU A 34 0.79 6.40 3.50
N GLY A 35 1.18 7.61 3.94
CA GLY A 35 0.39 8.84 3.82
C GLY A 35 1.01 9.92 2.93
N THR A 36 2.03 9.58 2.13
CA THR A 36 2.80 10.53 1.31
C THR A 36 3.05 9.98 -0.09
N PRO A 37 3.54 10.79 -1.05
CA PRO A 37 4.12 10.27 -2.27
C PRO A 37 5.23 9.24 -1.98
N ILE A 38 5.34 8.24 -2.84
CA ILE A 38 6.34 7.17 -2.72
C ILE A 38 7.61 7.60 -3.43
N ASP A 39 8.67 7.77 -2.68
CA ASP A 39 10.05 7.97 -3.14
C ASP A 39 10.97 6.91 -2.51
N ASP A 40 12.25 6.97 -2.83
CA ASP A 40 13.24 6.02 -2.30
C ASP A 40 13.28 5.98 -0.77
N ALA A 41 13.14 7.14 -0.12
CA ALA A 41 13.19 7.23 1.34
C ALA A 41 11.95 6.56 1.97
N VAL A 42 10.77 6.83 1.42
CA VAL A 42 9.51 6.21 1.85
C VAL A 42 9.53 4.70 1.57
N GLY A 43 10.00 4.29 0.38
CA GLY A 43 10.15 2.88 0.03
C GLY A 43 10.99 2.12 1.02
N ASN A 44 12.21 2.62 1.30
CA ASN A 44 13.12 2.02 2.27
C ASN A 44 12.53 1.98 3.69
N LEU A 45 11.81 3.03 4.10
CA LEU A 45 11.19 3.09 5.42
C LEU A 45 10.07 2.05 5.58
N ILE A 46 9.20 1.90 4.56
CA ILE A 46 8.12 0.91 4.59
C ILE A 46 8.70 -0.52 4.62
N MET A 47 9.69 -0.82 3.76
CA MET A 47 10.36 -2.13 3.79
C MET A 47 10.96 -2.44 5.15
N ALA A 48 11.68 -1.48 5.76
CA ALA A 48 12.28 -1.67 7.07
C ALA A 48 11.22 -1.95 8.16
N GLN A 49 10.07 -1.28 8.12
CA GLN A 49 8.97 -1.51 9.04
C GLN A 49 8.36 -2.91 8.85
N LEU A 50 8.14 -3.35 7.61
CA LEU A 50 7.62 -4.68 7.32
C LEU A 50 8.55 -5.78 7.84
N LEU A 51 9.85 -5.69 7.55
CA LEU A 51 10.86 -6.64 8.03
C LEU A 51 10.99 -6.63 9.55
N HIS A 52 10.91 -5.45 10.20
CA HIS A 52 10.92 -5.34 11.64
C HIS A 52 9.73 -6.06 12.27
N LEU A 53 8.52 -5.82 11.75
CA LEU A 53 7.31 -6.45 12.27
C LEU A 53 7.30 -7.96 12.07
N GLU A 54 7.83 -8.47 10.95
CA GLU A 54 8.04 -9.90 10.76
C GLU A 54 8.97 -10.47 11.81
N SER A 55 10.09 -9.77 12.10
CA SER A 55 11.08 -10.23 13.10
C SER A 55 10.53 -10.25 14.53
N GLU A 56 9.55 -9.39 14.85
CA GLU A 56 8.90 -9.38 16.16
C GLU A 56 7.90 -10.54 16.35
N ASP A 57 7.05 -10.77 15.36
CA ASP A 57 6.04 -11.83 15.38
C ASP A 57 5.64 -12.21 13.94
N PRO A 58 6.17 -13.31 13.40
CA PRO A 58 5.91 -13.70 12.02
C PRO A 58 4.52 -14.30 11.78
N ASP A 59 3.74 -14.54 12.83
CA ASP A 59 2.42 -15.17 12.75
C ASP A 59 1.26 -14.17 12.87
N LYS A 60 1.56 -12.90 13.11
CA LYS A 60 0.56 -11.83 13.22
C LYS A 60 0.52 -10.97 11.97
N ASP A 61 -0.68 -10.66 11.53
CA ASP A 61 -0.91 -9.75 10.40
C ASP A 61 -0.26 -8.38 10.59
N ILE A 62 0.12 -7.79 9.47
CA ILE A 62 0.57 -6.39 9.37
C ILE A 62 -0.53 -5.59 8.67
N ASN A 63 -0.87 -4.42 9.19
CA ASN A 63 -1.89 -3.54 8.61
C ASN A 63 -1.20 -2.36 7.90
N LEU A 64 -1.31 -2.30 6.58
CA LEU A 64 -0.82 -1.20 5.76
C LEU A 64 -1.98 -0.24 5.44
N TYR A 65 -1.98 0.93 6.09
CA TYR A 65 -2.94 2.00 5.82
C TYR A 65 -2.42 2.92 4.73
N VAL A 66 -3.20 3.14 3.68
CA VAL A 66 -2.77 3.84 2.47
C VAL A 66 -3.63 5.07 2.21
N ASN A 67 -2.97 6.24 2.14
CA ASN A 67 -3.51 7.50 1.63
C ASN A 67 -2.42 8.21 0.81
N SER A 68 -2.17 7.73 -0.40
CA SER A 68 -1.02 8.15 -1.19
C SER A 68 -1.40 8.37 -2.66
N PRO A 69 -0.81 9.40 -3.30
CA PRO A 69 -0.95 9.61 -4.75
C PRO A 69 -0.10 8.66 -5.60
N GLY A 70 0.66 7.75 -4.97
CA GLY A 70 1.64 6.91 -5.65
C GLY A 70 3.02 7.56 -5.76
N GLY A 71 3.82 7.16 -6.73
CA GLY A 71 5.16 7.70 -6.90
C GLY A 71 6.10 6.80 -7.70
N ASP A 72 7.36 6.69 -7.26
CA ASP A 72 8.41 5.98 -7.96
C ASP A 72 8.14 4.48 -8.13
N ILE A 73 8.37 3.97 -9.34
CA ILE A 73 8.07 2.59 -9.71
C ILE A 73 9.06 1.59 -9.10
N THR A 74 10.31 1.99 -8.90
CA THR A 74 11.33 1.12 -8.31
C THR A 74 11.03 0.92 -6.82
N SER A 75 10.66 2.00 -6.13
CA SER A 75 10.22 1.99 -4.74
C SER A 75 8.92 1.22 -4.55
N LEU A 76 7.98 1.29 -5.53
CA LEU A 76 6.79 0.45 -5.56
C LEU A 76 7.18 -1.04 -5.51
N PHE A 77 8.01 -1.49 -6.46
CA PHE A 77 8.37 -2.91 -6.52
C PHE A 77 9.17 -3.36 -5.31
N ALA A 78 10.00 -2.50 -4.74
CA ALA A 78 10.71 -2.81 -3.51
C ALA A 78 9.75 -3.08 -2.33
N ILE A 79 8.70 -2.27 -2.19
CA ILE A 79 7.65 -2.50 -1.18
C ILE A 79 6.83 -3.74 -1.52
N TYR A 80 6.38 -3.86 -2.78
CA TYR A 80 5.57 -4.99 -3.27
C TYR A 80 6.27 -6.32 -3.01
N ASP A 81 7.51 -6.47 -3.47
CA ASP A 81 8.28 -7.69 -3.28
C ASP A 81 8.49 -8.00 -1.80
N THR A 82 8.72 -6.99 -0.97
CA THR A 82 8.82 -7.17 0.49
C THR A 82 7.50 -7.67 1.09
N MET A 83 6.35 -7.13 0.68
CA MET A 83 5.04 -7.59 1.12
C MET A 83 4.80 -9.06 0.75
N GLN A 84 5.26 -9.50 -0.43
CA GLN A 84 5.13 -10.90 -0.86
C GLN A 84 6.18 -11.84 -0.23
N TYR A 85 7.35 -11.30 0.15
CA TYR A 85 8.47 -12.06 0.69
C TYR A 85 8.28 -12.43 2.17
N ILE A 86 7.74 -11.52 2.98
CA ILE A 86 7.56 -11.73 4.42
C ILE A 86 6.49 -12.78 4.72
N LYS A 87 6.62 -13.47 5.86
CA LYS A 87 5.66 -14.50 6.29
C LYS A 87 4.30 -13.95 6.74
N PRO A 88 4.20 -12.83 7.47
CA PRO A 88 2.92 -12.28 7.90
C PRO A 88 2.01 -11.93 6.72
N ASP A 89 0.71 -12.16 6.86
CA ASP A 89 -0.28 -11.57 5.97
C ASP A 89 -0.26 -10.04 6.07
N VAL A 90 -0.33 -9.37 4.92
CA VAL A 90 -0.41 -7.91 4.87
C VAL A 90 -1.84 -7.50 4.52
N SER A 91 -2.57 -7.01 5.52
CA SER A 91 -3.87 -6.39 5.32
C SER A 91 -3.69 -4.96 4.81
N THR A 92 -4.38 -4.59 3.73
CA THR A 92 -4.29 -3.24 3.14
C THR A 92 -5.60 -2.50 3.28
N ILE A 93 -5.54 -1.21 3.62
CA ILE A 93 -6.73 -0.37 3.85
C ILE A 93 -6.55 0.97 3.13
N CYS A 94 -7.33 1.19 2.08
CA CYS A 94 -7.36 2.49 1.41
C CYS A 94 -8.18 3.50 2.22
N MET A 95 -7.55 4.63 2.58
CA MET A 95 -8.16 5.73 3.34
C MET A 95 -7.97 7.04 2.56
N GLY A 96 -9.01 7.57 1.96
CA GLY A 96 -8.92 8.77 1.13
C GLY A 96 -8.56 8.45 -0.31
N GLN A 97 -7.27 8.20 -0.61
CA GLN A 97 -6.88 7.80 -1.95
C GLN A 97 -5.76 6.77 -1.99
N ALA A 98 -5.81 5.93 -3.02
CA ALA A 98 -4.69 5.13 -3.47
C ALA A 98 -4.57 5.28 -4.98
N ALA A 99 -3.53 5.96 -5.46
CA ALA A 99 -3.36 6.21 -6.88
C ALA A 99 -2.05 5.62 -7.40
N SER A 100 -2.06 5.14 -8.66
CA SER A 100 -0.84 4.66 -9.33
C SER A 100 -0.13 3.57 -8.50
N ALA A 101 1.15 3.75 -8.16
CA ALA A 101 1.94 2.85 -7.31
C ALA A 101 1.21 2.47 -6.00
N ALA A 102 0.52 3.43 -5.35
CA ALA A 102 -0.21 3.16 -4.12
C ALA A 102 -1.43 2.24 -4.33
N ALA A 103 -2.10 2.33 -5.48
CA ALA A 103 -3.20 1.43 -5.82
C ALA A 103 -2.69 -0.01 -6.01
N VAL A 104 -1.51 -0.17 -6.61
CA VAL A 104 -0.86 -1.48 -6.75
C VAL A 104 -0.51 -2.07 -5.38
N LEU A 105 -0.06 -1.27 -4.42
CA LEU A 105 0.19 -1.75 -3.06
C LEU A 105 -1.10 -2.15 -2.32
N VAL A 106 -2.22 -1.45 -2.56
CA VAL A 106 -3.52 -1.84 -1.98
C VAL A 106 -3.98 -3.19 -2.52
N LEU A 107 -3.94 -3.40 -3.84
CA LEU A 107 -4.36 -4.67 -4.44
C LEU A 107 -3.42 -5.83 -4.14
N ALA A 108 -2.15 -5.55 -3.81
CA ALA A 108 -1.12 -6.52 -3.45
C ALA A 108 -1.28 -7.09 -2.02
N GLY A 109 -2.19 -6.58 -1.23
CA GLY A 109 -2.53 -7.13 0.08
C GLY A 109 -3.01 -8.58 0.00
N THR A 110 -2.95 -9.28 1.12
CA THR A 110 -3.42 -10.66 1.22
C THR A 110 -4.89 -10.74 0.85
N LYS A 111 -5.23 -11.65 -0.05
CA LYS A 111 -6.60 -11.84 -0.54
C LYS A 111 -7.57 -12.10 0.62
N GLY A 112 -8.69 -11.41 0.63
CA GLY A 112 -9.67 -11.40 1.72
C GLY A 112 -9.34 -10.39 2.83
N LYS A 113 -8.19 -9.70 2.76
CA LYS A 113 -7.73 -8.69 3.74
C LYS A 113 -7.42 -7.34 3.09
N ARG A 114 -8.03 -7.05 1.94
CA ARG A 114 -7.87 -5.78 1.19
C ARG A 114 -9.15 -4.95 1.35
N TYR A 115 -9.02 -3.76 1.88
CA TYR A 115 -10.17 -2.94 2.29
C TYR A 115 -10.11 -1.52 1.74
N ALA A 116 -11.28 -0.88 1.62
CA ALA A 116 -11.40 0.54 1.35
C ALA A 116 -12.43 1.17 2.30
N LEU A 117 -12.24 2.44 2.67
CA LEU A 117 -13.28 3.22 3.32
C LEU A 117 -14.28 3.76 2.26
N PRO A 118 -15.54 4.05 2.64
CA PRO A 118 -16.62 4.32 1.67
C PRO A 118 -16.36 5.47 0.69
N HIS A 119 -15.58 6.45 1.08
CA HIS A 119 -15.26 7.62 0.25
C HIS A 119 -13.84 7.58 -0.32
N SER A 120 -13.21 6.40 -0.29
CA SER A 120 -11.90 6.22 -0.89
C SER A 120 -11.97 6.26 -2.40
N ARG A 121 -10.92 6.82 -3.01
CA ARG A 121 -10.71 6.88 -4.44
C ARG A 121 -9.50 6.02 -4.80
N ILE A 122 -9.68 5.10 -5.74
CA ILE A 122 -8.59 4.27 -6.25
C ILE A 122 -8.37 4.62 -7.72
N LEU A 123 -7.12 4.84 -8.13
CA LEU A 123 -6.77 5.20 -9.48
C LEU A 123 -5.70 4.24 -10.01
N LEU A 124 -6.04 3.55 -11.09
CA LEU A 124 -5.12 2.71 -11.87
C LEU A 124 -4.78 3.42 -13.17
N HIS A 125 -3.53 3.38 -13.58
CA HIS A 125 -3.04 3.86 -14.87
C HIS A 125 -1.69 3.24 -15.22
N GLN A 126 -1.31 3.33 -16.50
CA GLN A 126 0.01 2.93 -16.95
C GLN A 126 1.11 3.81 -16.35
N PRO A 127 2.36 3.32 -16.25
CA PRO A 127 3.45 4.12 -15.73
C PRO A 127 3.67 5.38 -16.58
N HIS A 128 3.85 6.51 -15.89
CA HIS A 128 4.30 7.74 -16.53
C HIS A 128 5.83 7.78 -16.52
N GLY A 129 6.43 8.10 -17.66
CA GLY A 129 7.85 8.24 -17.76
C GLY A 129 8.23 9.19 -18.89
N GLY A 130 9.41 9.77 -18.80
CA GLY A 130 10.03 10.58 -19.83
C GLY A 130 11.46 10.11 -20.08
N ALA A 131 11.97 10.32 -21.28
CA ALA A 131 13.33 9.99 -21.64
C ALA A 131 14.03 11.23 -22.20
N GLN A 132 15.28 11.48 -21.79
CA GLN A 132 16.13 12.54 -22.29
C GLN A 132 17.53 11.97 -22.55
N GLY A 133 18.23 12.48 -23.55
CA GLY A 133 19.57 12.05 -23.89
C GLY A 133 19.75 11.80 -25.37
N GLN A 134 20.75 10.99 -25.73
CA GLN A 134 20.97 10.54 -27.10
C GLN A 134 19.88 9.52 -27.52
N ALA A 135 19.70 9.35 -28.84
CA ALA A 135 18.68 8.43 -29.37
C ALA A 135 18.73 7.03 -28.75
N VAL A 136 19.94 6.50 -28.54
CA VAL A 136 20.14 5.18 -27.92
C VAL A 136 19.66 5.15 -26.45
N ASP A 137 19.93 6.21 -25.69
CA ASP A 137 19.49 6.32 -24.29
C ASP A 137 17.96 6.38 -24.19
N ILE A 138 17.33 7.13 -25.10
CA ILE A 138 15.86 7.20 -25.20
C ILE A 138 15.26 5.83 -25.51
N GLU A 139 15.90 5.06 -26.41
CA GLU A 139 15.44 3.71 -26.77
C GLU A 139 15.54 2.73 -25.60
N ILE A 140 16.61 2.79 -24.81
CA ILE A 140 16.78 1.96 -23.60
C ILE A 140 15.68 2.30 -22.58
N GLN A 141 15.44 3.58 -22.32
CA GLN A 141 14.41 4.00 -21.36
C GLN A 141 12.99 3.64 -21.85
N ALA A 142 12.70 3.77 -23.14
CA ALA A 142 11.42 3.37 -23.70
C ALA A 142 11.16 1.87 -23.55
N LYS A 143 12.18 1.02 -23.76
CA LYS A 143 12.09 -0.43 -23.52
C LYS A 143 11.81 -0.73 -22.06
N GLU A 144 12.47 -0.04 -21.14
CA GLU A 144 12.26 -0.25 -19.69
C GLU A 144 10.87 0.19 -19.24
N ILE A 145 10.37 1.34 -19.70
CA ILE A 145 8.99 1.79 -19.41
C ILE A 145 7.98 0.77 -19.94
N THR A 146 8.20 0.24 -21.15
CA THR A 146 7.34 -0.80 -21.75
C THR A 146 7.34 -2.09 -20.92
N ARG A 147 8.52 -2.50 -20.41
CA ARG A 147 8.67 -3.65 -19.53
C ARG A 147 7.89 -3.46 -18.23
N TYR A 148 8.01 -2.31 -17.58
CA TYR A 148 7.27 -2.00 -16.36
C TYR A 148 5.75 -1.93 -16.60
N ARG A 149 5.31 -1.35 -17.72
CA ARG A 149 3.90 -1.33 -18.09
C ARG A 149 3.34 -2.75 -18.13
N LYS A 150 4.00 -3.65 -18.86
CA LYS A 150 3.56 -5.05 -18.97
C LYS A 150 3.52 -5.74 -17.60
N LEU A 151 4.56 -5.56 -16.80
CA LEU A 151 4.63 -6.15 -15.46
C LEU A 151 3.49 -5.65 -14.56
N LEU A 152 3.19 -4.36 -14.56
CA LEU A 152 2.08 -3.80 -13.79
C LEU A 152 0.71 -4.32 -14.27
N GLU A 153 0.49 -4.41 -15.58
CA GLU A 153 -0.74 -4.96 -16.14
C GLU A 153 -0.93 -6.43 -15.73
N GLU A 154 0.15 -7.24 -15.76
CA GLU A 154 0.15 -8.63 -15.31
C GLU A 154 -0.17 -8.75 -13.81
N LEU A 155 0.46 -7.94 -12.95
CA LEU A 155 0.19 -7.92 -11.51
C LEU A 155 -1.25 -7.50 -11.20
N ILE A 156 -1.75 -6.46 -11.87
CA ILE A 156 -3.14 -6.02 -11.68
C ILE A 156 -4.10 -7.16 -12.10
N ALA A 157 -3.86 -7.80 -13.22
CA ALA A 157 -4.68 -8.92 -13.69
C ALA A 157 -4.66 -10.10 -12.70
N GLU A 158 -3.50 -10.46 -12.19
CA GLU A 158 -3.31 -11.54 -11.21
C GLU A 158 -4.09 -11.27 -9.91
N HIS A 159 -3.89 -10.10 -9.31
CA HIS A 159 -4.50 -9.78 -8.01
C HIS A 159 -5.99 -9.49 -8.08
N THR A 160 -6.48 -8.94 -9.21
CA THR A 160 -7.90 -8.59 -9.38
C THR A 160 -8.72 -9.72 -9.98
N GLY A 161 -8.08 -10.66 -10.68
CA GLY A 161 -8.76 -11.70 -11.47
C GLY A 161 -9.37 -11.18 -12.78
N GLN A 162 -9.07 -9.94 -13.18
CA GLN A 162 -9.52 -9.40 -14.46
C GLN A 162 -8.69 -9.94 -15.63
N PRO A 163 -9.28 -10.11 -16.82
CA PRO A 163 -8.52 -10.47 -18.01
C PRO A 163 -7.45 -9.42 -18.34
N LEU A 164 -6.23 -9.86 -18.70
CA LEU A 164 -5.11 -8.96 -19.01
C LEU A 164 -5.45 -7.91 -20.08
N GLU A 165 -6.19 -8.31 -21.13
CA GLU A 165 -6.63 -7.38 -22.19
C GLU A 165 -7.54 -6.27 -21.66
N LYS A 166 -8.42 -6.59 -20.67
CA LYS A 166 -9.27 -5.61 -20.02
C LYS A 166 -8.43 -4.66 -19.16
N VAL A 167 -7.50 -5.19 -18.36
CA VAL A 167 -6.59 -4.37 -17.56
C VAL A 167 -5.80 -3.41 -18.44
N SER A 168 -5.18 -3.91 -19.52
CA SER A 168 -4.39 -3.09 -20.45
C SER A 168 -5.21 -1.95 -21.06
N LYS A 169 -6.48 -2.22 -21.40
CA LYS A 169 -7.40 -1.20 -21.93
C LYS A 169 -7.80 -0.17 -20.88
N ASP A 170 -8.16 -0.63 -19.68
CA ASP A 170 -8.65 0.24 -18.61
C ASP A 170 -7.53 1.15 -18.07
N THR A 171 -6.30 0.63 -17.97
CA THR A 171 -5.13 1.37 -17.44
C THR A 171 -4.40 2.22 -18.48
N ASP A 172 -4.83 2.20 -19.75
CA ASP A 172 -4.21 3.05 -20.79
C ASP A 172 -4.33 4.55 -20.48
N ARG A 173 -5.37 4.94 -19.75
CA ARG A 173 -5.59 6.26 -19.15
C ARG A 173 -5.99 6.11 -17.69
N ASP A 174 -6.20 7.25 -17.02
CA ASP A 174 -6.67 7.26 -15.64
C ASP A 174 -7.98 6.51 -15.48
N TYR A 175 -7.93 5.37 -14.84
CA TYR A 175 -9.07 4.54 -14.48
C TYR A 175 -9.39 4.72 -13.01
N ILE A 176 -10.42 5.53 -12.74
CA ILE A 176 -10.78 5.94 -11.39
C ILE A 176 -11.95 5.08 -10.91
N LEU A 177 -11.80 4.52 -9.72
CA LEU A 177 -12.77 3.67 -9.06
C LEU A 177 -13.19 4.28 -7.72
N THR A 178 -14.47 4.30 -7.46
CA THR A 178 -15.04 4.43 -6.11
C THR A 178 -14.70 3.17 -5.29
N ALA A 179 -14.97 3.21 -3.99
CA ALA A 179 -14.72 2.05 -3.13
C ALA A 179 -15.52 0.81 -3.57
N ASP A 180 -16.81 0.99 -3.94
CA ASP A 180 -17.67 -0.11 -4.38
C ASP A 180 -17.23 -0.67 -5.74
N GLU A 181 -16.91 0.20 -6.71
CA GLU A 181 -16.35 -0.20 -7.99
C GLU A 181 -15.01 -0.94 -7.85
N ALA A 182 -14.20 -0.57 -6.85
CA ALA A 182 -12.94 -1.25 -6.55
C ALA A 182 -13.15 -2.68 -6.02
N VAL A 183 -14.24 -2.94 -5.30
CA VAL A 183 -14.65 -4.30 -4.93
C VAL A 183 -15.09 -5.07 -6.17
N GLU A 184 -15.95 -4.50 -7.01
CA GLU A 184 -16.43 -5.14 -8.24
C GLU A 184 -15.29 -5.47 -9.21
N TYR A 185 -14.28 -4.59 -9.28
CA TYR A 185 -13.10 -4.81 -10.11
C TYR A 185 -12.12 -5.83 -9.50
N GLY A 186 -12.18 -6.05 -8.18
CA GLY A 186 -11.31 -6.97 -7.47
C GLY A 186 -10.04 -6.33 -6.89
N VAL A 187 -9.94 -5.00 -6.88
CA VAL A 187 -8.81 -4.27 -6.27
C VAL A 187 -8.81 -4.43 -4.76
N VAL A 188 -9.99 -4.37 -4.15
CA VAL A 188 -10.20 -4.63 -2.72
C VAL A 188 -11.26 -5.71 -2.53
N ASP A 189 -11.29 -6.31 -1.35
CA ASP A 189 -12.22 -7.39 -1.04
C ASP A 189 -13.52 -6.86 -0.41
N GLU A 190 -13.45 -5.69 0.28
CA GLU A 190 -14.61 -5.16 0.99
C GLU A 190 -14.49 -3.65 1.28
N VAL A 191 -15.65 -2.97 1.34
CA VAL A 191 -15.78 -1.61 1.84
C VAL A 191 -16.14 -1.64 3.32
N ILE A 192 -15.27 -1.12 4.19
CA ILE A 192 -15.48 -1.07 5.64
C ILE A 192 -16.14 0.26 6.02
N THR A 193 -17.38 0.22 6.48
CA THR A 193 -18.13 1.40 6.93
C THR A 193 -17.89 1.75 8.40
N SER A 194 -17.66 0.74 9.24
CA SER A 194 -17.43 0.95 10.68
C SER A 194 -16.78 -0.29 11.32
N ARG A 195 -15.80 -0.07 12.20
CA ARG A 195 -15.24 -1.12 13.06
C ARG A 195 -16.27 -1.70 14.06
N LYS A 196 -17.33 -0.96 14.38
CA LYS A 196 -18.38 -1.40 15.31
C LYS A 196 -19.21 -2.56 14.76
N ILE A 197 -19.18 -2.79 13.45
CA ILE A 197 -19.98 -3.82 12.76
C ILE A 197 -19.23 -5.15 12.67
N ARG A 198 -17.91 -5.19 12.94
CA ARG A 198 -17.08 -6.41 12.94
C ARG A 198 -16.39 -6.63 14.29
N PRO A 199 -17.00 -7.41 15.20
CA PRO A 199 -16.34 -7.82 16.44
C PRO A 199 -15.03 -8.58 16.22
N GLU A 200 -14.90 -9.28 15.10
CA GLU A 200 -13.76 -10.15 14.78
C GLU A 200 -12.44 -9.39 14.51
N LEU A 201 -12.51 -8.18 13.95
CA LEU A 201 -11.32 -7.34 13.77
C LEU A 201 -10.87 -6.64 15.07
N ALA A 202 -11.77 -6.54 16.06
CA ALA A 202 -11.45 -5.96 17.36
C ALA A 202 -10.80 -6.96 18.33
N THR A 203 -11.01 -8.26 18.15
CA THR A 203 -10.49 -9.30 19.04
C THR A 203 -9.04 -9.66 18.77
N ALA A 204 -8.48 -9.39 17.58
CA ALA A 204 -7.06 -9.56 17.30
C ALA A 204 -6.17 -8.59 18.13
N ALA A 205 -6.72 -7.44 18.55
CA ALA A 205 -6.00 -6.45 19.34
C ALA A 205 -6.18 -6.65 20.88
N ALA A 206 -7.15 -7.47 21.33
CA ALA A 206 -7.49 -7.62 22.75
C ALA A 206 -6.99 -8.93 23.39
N GLY A 207 -6.31 -9.79 22.66
CA GLY A 207 -5.92 -11.15 23.07
C GLY A 207 -4.53 -11.29 23.68
N SER A 208 -3.90 -10.22 24.19
CA SER A 208 -2.64 -10.33 24.90
C SER A 208 -2.60 -9.37 26.10
N SER A 209 -3.28 -9.76 27.16
CA SER A 209 -3.02 -9.27 28.52
C SER A 209 -2.22 -10.30 29.28
#